data_de2ccdb6d2990b7e5220d4e5ac5ba563
#
_entry.id   de2ccdb6d2990b7e5220d4e5ac5ba563
#
_cell.length_a   1.000
_cell.length_b   1.000
_cell.length_c   1.000
_cell.angle_alpha   90.00
_cell.angle_beta   90.00
_cell.angle_gamma   90.00
#
_symmetry.space_group_name_H-M   'P 1'
#
loop_
_entity.id
_entity.type
_entity.pdbx_description
1 polymer ?
#
loop_
_entity_poly.entity_id
_entity_poly.type
_entity_poly.pdbx_seq_one_letter_code
_entity_poly.pdbx_strand_id
1 'polypeptide(L)'
;SGRTILGTFIEGGLNLEEINRFPNHLIEVGGHFYWDIYALYRHIIDGLKLVAHRGESIASIGIDTWGVDFVCIGKDGNLLRQPYAYRDPHTVGAPEALFSRISRSEVYGKTGIQIMNFNSLFQLDTLRRNNDSALVAADKILFMPDALSYMLTGEMVTEYTIASTAQLVNAQTRRL
;
A
#
# COMPACT_ATOMS: atom_id res chain seq x y z
N SER A 1 13.98 0.03 3.14
CA SER A 1 14.02 0.56 4.51
C SER A 1 13.02 1.68 4.66
N GLY A 2 12.41 1.79 5.84
CA GLY A 2 11.57 2.90 6.25
C GLY A 2 12.34 3.95 7.06
N ARG A 3 11.77 5.13 7.19
CA ARG A 3 12.32 6.25 7.95
C ARG A 3 11.21 7.08 8.55
N THR A 4 11.46 7.62 9.75
CA THR A 4 10.68 8.73 10.27
C THR A 4 11.49 10.01 10.05
N ILE A 5 10.88 10.97 9.37
CA ILE A 5 11.49 12.28 9.08
C ILE A 5 10.68 13.35 9.79
N LEU A 6 11.35 14.18 10.57
CA LEU A 6 10.77 15.39 11.13
C LEU A 6 11.03 16.54 10.17
N GLY A 7 9.96 17.16 9.68
CA GLY A 7 10.01 18.37 8.88
C GLY A 7 9.65 19.58 9.73
N THR A 8 10.52 20.57 9.79
CA THR A 8 10.30 21.83 10.50
C THR A 8 10.31 22.99 9.51
N PHE A 9 9.23 23.75 9.43
CA PHE A 9 9.22 25.00 8.68
C PHE A 9 9.99 26.07 9.42
N ILE A 10 10.98 26.64 8.75
CA ILE A 10 11.81 27.76 9.23
C ILE A 10 11.72 28.92 8.26
N GLU A 11 12.16 30.11 8.68
CA GLU A 11 12.23 31.25 7.78
C GLU A 11 13.13 30.91 6.57
N GLY A 12 12.56 30.99 5.36
CA GLY A 12 13.24 30.69 4.12
C GLY A 12 13.28 29.24 3.67
N GLY A 13 12.60 28.29 4.37
CA GLY A 13 12.59 26.92 3.88
C GLY A 13 12.01 25.86 4.82
N LEU A 14 12.39 24.62 4.51
CA LEU A 14 12.03 23.41 5.23
C LEU A 14 13.31 22.71 5.68
N ASN A 15 13.44 22.47 6.99
CA ASN A 15 14.49 21.63 7.54
C ASN A 15 13.97 20.20 7.70
N LEU A 16 14.75 19.21 7.25
CA LEU A 16 14.42 17.79 7.35
C LEU A 16 15.45 17.06 8.20
N GLU A 17 14.98 16.34 9.22
CA GLU A 17 15.80 15.53 10.11
C GLU A 17 15.33 14.07 10.10
N GLU A 18 16.23 13.14 9.83
CA GLU A 18 15.97 11.71 10.00
C GLU A 18 15.99 11.35 11.49
N ILE A 19 14.83 10.99 12.02
CA ILE A 19 14.67 10.64 13.45
C ILE A 19 15.09 9.20 13.71
N ASN A 20 14.65 8.28 12.85
CA ASN A 20 15.07 6.89 12.86
C ASN A 20 14.98 6.27 11.46
N ARG A 21 15.69 5.17 11.31
CA ARG A 21 15.64 4.32 10.12
C ARG A 21 15.46 2.87 10.55
N PHE A 22 14.64 2.13 9.81
CA PHE A 22 14.35 0.74 10.11
C PHE A 22 14.33 -0.12 8.84
N PRO A 23 14.63 -1.43 8.98
CA PRO A 23 14.54 -2.34 7.85
C PRO A 23 13.07 -2.59 7.47
N ASN A 24 12.86 -2.93 6.20
CA ASN A 24 11.59 -3.44 5.69
C ASN A 24 11.86 -4.85 5.14
N HIS A 25 11.61 -5.86 5.95
CA HIS A 25 11.88 -7.25 5.61
C HIS A 25 10.65 -7.91 4.99
N LEU A 26 10.91 -8.79 4.02
CA LEU A 26 9.93 -9.74 3.54
C LEU A 26 9.83 -10.91 4.51
N ILE A 27 8.61 -11.40 4.72
CA ILE A 27 8.33 -12.64 5.42
C ILE A 27 8.02 -13.69 4.37
N GLU A 28 8.74 -14.80 4.38
CA GLU A 28 8.45 -15.95 3.52
C GLU A 28 7.70 -17.00 4.33
N VAL A 29 6.49 -17.35 3.89
CA VAL A 29 5.65 -18.40 4.49
C VAL A 29 4.95 -19.19 3.40
N GLY A 30 5.13 -20.51 3.40
CA GLY A 30 4.45 -21.40 2.45
C GLY A 30 4.79 -21.13 0.98
N GLY A 31 5.98 -20.61 0.68
CA GLY A 31 6.41 -20.27 -0.66
C GLY A 31 5.88 -18.91 -1.16
N HIS A 32 5.28 -18.13 -0.28
CA HIS A 32 4.79 -16.78 -0.56
C HIS A 32 5.55 -15.71 0.22
N PHE A 33 5.65 -14.53 -0.37
CA PHE A 33 6.30 -13.36 0.23
C PHE A 33 5.26 -12.34 0.69
N TYR A 34 5.39 -11.93 1.96
CA TYR A 34 4.50 -10.93 2.59
C TYR A 34 5.31 -9.78 3.16
N TRP A 35 4.67 -8.61 3.27
CA TRP A 35 5.17 -7.53 4.10
C TRP A 35 4.68 -7.70 5.53
N ASP A 36 5.56 -7.50 6.52
CA ASP A 36 5.16 -7.43 7.93
C ASP A 36 4.61 -6.03 8.25
N ILE A 37 3.32 -5.83 7.95
CA ILE A 37 2.68 -4.53 8.17
C ILE A 37 2.64 -4.15 9.65
N TYR A 38 2.56 -5.13 10.55
CA TYR A 38 2.57 -4.85 12.00
C TYR A 38 3.94 -4.39 12.49
N ALA A 39 5.03 -4.95 11.94
CA ALA A 39 6.37 -4.44 12.22
C ALA A 39 6.56 -3.03 11.68
N LEU A 40 6.06 -2.72 10.47
CA LEU A 40 6.09 -1.37 9.90
C LEU A 40 5.33 -0.39 10.81
N TYR A 41 4.12 -0.74 11.23
CA TYR A 41 3.33 0.07 12.15
C TYR A 41 4.06 0.31 13.48
N ARG A 42 4.66 -0.72 14.08
CA ARG A 42 5.45 -0.58 15.31
C ARG A 42 6.60 0.42 15.13
N HIS A 43 7.33 0.33 14.02
CA HIS A 43 8.42 1.26 13.73
C HIS A 43 7.94 2.71 13.53
N ILE A 44 6.75 2.91 12.96
CA ILE A 44 6.13 4.24 12.89
C ILE A 44 5.85 4.77 14.30
N ILE A 45 5.21 3.95 15.15
CA ILE A 45 4.95 4.33 16.56
C ILE A 45 6.24 4.66 17.30
N ASP A 46 7.30 3.86 17.13
CA ASP A 46 8.59 4.12 17.77
C ASP A 46 9.18 5.45 17.30
N GLY A 47 9.11 5.76 16.01
CA GLY A 47 9.53 7.05 15.47
C GLY A 47 8.72 8.22 16.04
N LEU A 48 7.41 8.10 16.13
CA LEU A 48 6.53 9.12 16.74
C LEU A 48 6.85 9.34 18.21
N LYS A 49 7.13 8.28 18.98
CA LYS A 49 7.58 8.40 20.38
C LYS A 49 8.88 9.17 20.50
N LEU A 50 9.84 8.91 19.63
CA LEU A 50 11.12 9.64 19.64
C LEU A 50 10.92 11.14 19.43
N VAL A 51 10.03 11.53 18.51
CA VAL A 51 9.68 12.95 18.30
C VAL A 51 8.96 13.53 19.53
N ALA A 52 7.97 12.80 20.06
CA ALA A 52 7.22 13.25 21.24
C ALA A 52 8.10 13.47 22.48
N HIS A 53 9.12 12.63 22.69
CA HIS A 53 10.08 12.81 23.82
C HIS A 53 10.94 14.07 23.71
N ARG A 54 11.02 14.69 22.52
CA ARG A 54 11.72 15.97 22.33
C ARG A 54 10.89 17.18 22.74
N GLY A 55 9.59 16.98 23.07
CA GLY A 55 8.68 18.05 23.38
C GLY A 55 8.19 18.85 22.17
N GLU A 56 8.40 18.32 20.96
CA GLU A 56 8.00 18.95 19.69
C GLU A 56 6.46 18.90 19.53
N SER A 57 5.88 20.00 19.10
CA SER A 57 4.46 20.06 18.72
C SER A 57 4.30 19.66 17.25
N ILE A 58 3.64 18.54 16.99
CA ILE A 58 3.42 18.01 15.66
C ILE A 58 2.09 18.52 15.09
N ALA A 59 2.16 19.26 14.00
CA ALA A 59 0.97 19.80 13.33
C ALA A 59 0.28 18.77 12.43
N SER A 60 1.04 17.87 11.78
CA SER A 60 0.50 16.83 10.90
C SER A 60 1.46 15.66 10.74
N ILE A 61 0.91 14.52 10.32
CA ILE A 61 1.66 13.31 9.99
C ILE A 61 1.24 12.91 8.57
N GLY A 62 2.22 12.61 7.71
CA GLY A 62 2.02 12.03 6.41
C GLY A 62 2.74 10.69 6.31
N ILE A 63 2.16 9.74 5.60
CA ILE A 63 2.74 8.42 5.34
C ILE A 63 2.86 8.24 3.83
N ASP A 64 4.05 7.92 3.38
CA ASP A 64 4.36 7.54 2.01
C ASP A 64 5.01 6.15 1.99
N THR A 65 4.66 5.34 1.00
CA THR A 65 5.18 3.99 0.82
C THR A 65 5.39 3.69 -0.67
N TRP A 66 5.61 2.40 -0.98
CA TRP A 66 5.57 1.92 -2.36
C TRP A 66 4.11 1.70 -2.83
N GLY A 67 3.90 1.70 -4.14
CA GLY A 67 2.61 1.44 -4.75
C GLY A 67 2.28 -0.06 -4.85
N VAL A 68 1.15 -0.36 -5.45
CA VAL A 68 0.61 -1.64 -5.92
C VAL A 68 0.14 -2.63 -4.86
N ASP A 69 0.76 -2.67 -3.68
CA ASP A 69 0.39 -3.60 -2.62
C ASP A 69 -0.73 -3.06 -1.74
N PHE A 70 -1.56 -3.95 -1.23
CA PHE A 70 -2.74 -3.61 -0.46
C PHE A 70 -3.03 -4.68 0.61
N VAL A 71 -3.85 -4.30 1.59
CA VAL A 71 -4.42 -5.20 2.59
C VAL A 71 -5.92 -5.40 2.35
N CYS A 72 -6.42 -6.57 2.73
CA CYS A 72 -7.85 -6.86 2.81
C CYS A 72 -8.33 -6.59 4.24
N ILE A 73 -9.40 -5.80 4.38
CA ILE A 73 -10.01 -5.45 5.67
C ILE A 73 -11.37 -6.13 5.75
N GLY A 74 -11.61 -6.83 6.84
CA GLY A 74 -12.91 -7.45 7.13
C GLY A 74 -13.96 -6.44 7.61
N LYS A 75 -15.23 -6.85 7.67
CA LYS A 75 -16.35 -6.03 8.17
C LYS A 75 -16.17 -5.57 9.62
N ASP A 76 -15.36 -6.27 10.38
CA ASP A 76 -15.01 -5.94 11.77
C ASP A 76 -13.85 -4.93 11.88
N GLY A 77 -13.32 -4.45 10.74
CA GLY A 77 -12.20 -3.54 10.67
C GLY A 77 -10.83 -4.20 10.82
N ASN A 78 -10.76 -5.52 10.98
CA ASN A 78 -9.48 -6.22 11.13
C ASN A 78 -8.83 -6.55 9.79
N LEU A 79 -7.50 -6.56 9.76
CA LEU A 79 -6.73 -7.08 8.64
C LEU A 79 -6.93 -8.60 8.55
N LEU A 80 -7.34 -9.08 7.39
CA LEU A 80 -7.63 -10.50 7.18
C LEU A 80 -6.37 -11.34 6.93
N ARG A 81 -5.32 -10.71 6.42
CA ARG A 81 -4.00 -11.34 6.17
C ARG A 81 -2.92 -10.26 6.05
N GLN A 82 -1.67 -10.65 6.26
CA GLN A 82 -0.51 -9.86 5.85
C GLN A 82 -0.57 -9.59 4.33
N PRO A 83 -0.25 -8.37 3.86
CA PRO A 83 -0.27 -8.05 2.45
C PRO A 83 0.78 -8.85 1.68
N TYR A 84 0.41 -9.36 0.51
CA TYR A 84 1.40 -9.90 -0.40
C TYR A 84 2.42 -8.83 -0.78
N ALA A 85 3.66 -9.22 -0.88
CA ALA A 85 4.66 -8.35 -1.47
C ALA A 85 4.57 -8.42 -3.00
N TYR A 86 4.78 -7.30 -3.69
CA TYR A 86 4.78 -7.26 -5.16
C TYR A 86 5.82 -8.19 -5.81
N ARG A 87 6.76 -8.69 -5.03
CA ARG A 87 7.78 -9.67 -5.46
C ARG A 87 7.31 -11.12 -5.33
N ASP A 88 6.12 -11.34 -4.79
CA ASP A 88 5.54 -12.67 -4.67
C ASP A 88 5.23 -13.25 -6.05
N PRO A 89 5.49 -14.54 -6.28
CA PRO A 89 5.25 -15.15 -7.59
C PRO A 89 3.77 -15.39 -7.92
N HIS A 90 2.80 -15.07 -7.02
CA HIS A 90 1.36 -15.34 -7.26
C HIS A 90 0.81 -14.66 -8.51
N THR A 91 1.47 -13.60 -9.01
CA THR A 91 1.07 -12.89 -10.23
C THR A 91 1.78 -13.35 -11.51
N VAL A 92 2.58 -14.42 -11.43
CA VAL A 92 3.18 -15.01 -12.63
C VAL A 92 2.09 -15.49 -13.57
N GLY A 93 2.14 -15.08 -14.84
CA GLY A 93 1.10 -15.39 -15.84
C GLY A 93 -0.21 -14.59 -15.70
N ALA A 94 -0.31 -13.68 -14.72
CA ALA A 94 -1.52 -12.88 -14.50
C ALA A 94 -1.85 -11.91 -15.66
N PRO A 95 -0.87 -11.21 -16.28
CA PRO A 95 -1.15 -10.40 -17.45
C PRO A 95 -1.74 -11.21 -18.62
N GLU A 96 -1.18 -12.37 -18.92
CA GLU A 96 -1.66 -13.25 -19.99
C GLU A 96 -3.09 -13.71 -19.73
N ALA A 97 -3.38 -14.11 -18.49
CA ALA A 97 -4.71 -14.52 -18.09
C ALA A 97 -5.75 -13.39 -18.16
N LEU A 98 -5.36 -12.15 -17.80
CA LEU A 98 -6.26 -11.00 -17.95
C LEU A 98 -6.45 -10.62 -19.41
N PHE A 99 -5.38 -10.58 -20.20
CA PHE A 99 -5.40 -10.14 -21.59
C PHE A 99 -6.04 -11.15 -22.54
N SER A 100 -6.35 -12.37 -22.10
CA SER A 100 -7.25 -13.27 -22.84
C SER A 100 -8.73 -12.80 -22.82
N ARG A 101 -9.10 -11.86 -21.94
CA ARG A 101 -10.48 -11.36 -21.73
C ARG A 101 -10.66 -9.88 -22.09
N ILE A 102 -9.59 -9.09 -22.03
CA ILE A 102 -9.59 -7.66 -22.35
C ILE A 102 -8.26 -7.32 -23.05
N SER A 103 -8.29 -6.43 -24.03
CA SER A 103 -7.05 -6.10 -24.73
C SER A 103 -6.07 -5.26 -23.90
N ARG A 104 -4.77 -5.48 -24.09
CA ARG A 104 -3.71 -4.68 -23.46
C ARG A 104 -3.85 -3.18 -23.77
N SER A 105 -4.22 -2.85 -25.02
CA SER A 105 -4.41 -1.47 -25.47
C SER A 105 -5.58 -0.80 -24.76
N GLU A 106 -6.66 -1.54 -24.48
CA GLU A 106 -7.81 -1.02 -23.74
C GLU A 106 -7.46 -0.70 -22.29
N VAL A 107 -6.77 -1.63 -21.60
CA VAL A 107 -6.33 -1.42 -20.21
C VAL A 107 -5.40 -0.21 -20.13
N TYR A 108 -4.41 -0.13 -21.02
CA TYR A 108 -3.49 1.01 -21.05
C TYR A 108 -4.20 2.31 -21.42
N GLY A 109 -5.07 2.29 -22.42
CA GLY A 109 -5.81 3.48 -22.86
C GLY A 109 -6.72 4.06 -21.77
N LYS A 110 -7.28 3.21 -20.90
CA LYS A 110 -8.10 3.66 -19.78
C LYS A 110 -7.26 4.17 -18.59
N THR A 111 -6.18 3.50 -18.27
CA THR A 111 -5.45 3.73 -17.01
C THR A 111 -4.20 4.59 -17.18
N GLY A 112 -3.57 4.59 -18.34
CA GLY A 112 -2.30 5.27 -18.60
C GLY A 112 -1.10 4.67 -17.86
N ILE A 113 -1.27 3.55 -17.16
CA ILE A 113 -0.24 2.94 -16.31
C ILE A 113 0.52 1.85 -17.07
N GLN A 114 1.84 1.86 -16.96
CA GLN A 114 2.70 0.82 -17.51
C GLN A 114 2.28 -0.56 -16.98
N ILE A 115 2.20 -1.53 -17.89
CA ILE A 115 1.79 -2.89 -17.56
C ILE A 115 2.97 -3.62 -16.92
N MET A 116 2.83 -3.92 -15.63
CA MET A 116 3.74 -4.74 -14.85
C MET A 116 2.92 -5.82 -14.16
N ASN A 117 3.40 -7.06 -14.15
CA ASN A 117 2.65 -8.21 -13.62
C ASN A 117 2.24 -8.06 -12.15
N PHE A 118 2.94 -7.26 -11.38
CA PHE A 118 2.70 -7.00 -9.97
C PHE A 118 1.72 -5.83 -9.70
N ASN A 119 1.22 -5.12 -10.72
CA ASN A 119 0.22 -4.06 -10.47
C ASN A 119 -1.02 -4.63 -9.77
N SER A 120 -1.66 -3.80 -8.95
CA SER A 120 -2.81 -4.22 -8.15
C SER A 120 -3.92 -4.86 -8.98
N LEU A 121 -4.13 -4.39 -10.20
CA LEU A 121 -5.07 -5.00 -11.16
C LEU A 121 -4.82 -6.50 -11.32
N PHE A 122 -3.56 -6.90 -11.56
CA PHE A 122 -3.21 -8.31 -11.77
C PHE A 122 -3.22 -9.11 -10.48
N GLN A 123 -2.82 -8.50 -9.36
CA GLN A 123 -2.93 -9.10 -8.04
C GLN A 123 -4.40 -9.42 -7.72
N LEU A 124 -5.30 -8.45 -7.82
CA LEU A 124 -6.74 -8.62 -7.55
C LEU A 124 -7.39 -9.63 -8.50
N ASP A 125 -7.07 -9.60 -9.81
CA ASP A 125 -7.59 -10.59 -10.76
C ASP A 125 -7.14 -12.00 -10.41
N THR A 126 -5.89 -12.18 -10.01
CA THR A 126 -5.35 -13.48 -9.58
C THR A 126 -6.03 -13.97 -8.32
N LEU A 127 -6.13 -13.13 -7.28
CA LEU A 127 -6.79 -13.49 -6.03
C LEU A 127 -8.26 -13.85 -6.27
N ARG A 128 -8.96 -13.09 -7.13
CA ARG A 128 -10.36 -13.37 -7.49
C ARG A 128 -10.49 -14.72 -8.20
N ARG A 129 -9.65 -15.00 -9.19
CA ARG A 129 -9.69 -16.26 -9.95
C ARG A 129 -9.41 -17.48 -9.06
N ASN A 130 -8.57 -17.31 -8.05
CA ASN A 130 -8.19 -18.36 -7.12
C ASN A 130 -9.15 -18.48 -5.91
N ASN A 131 -10.24 -17.71 -5.87
CA ASN A 131 -11.17 -17.65 -4.73
C ASN A 131 -10.43 -17.42 -3.40
N ASP A 132 -9.47 -16.47 -3.41
CA ASP A 132 -8.66 -16.17 -2.23
C ASP A 132 -9.54 -15.79 -1.04
N SER A 133 -9.37 -16.48 0.07
CA SER A 133 -10.24 -16.36 1.24
C SER A 133 -10.21 -14.97 1.87
N ALA A 134 -9.07 -14.29 1.86
CA ALA A 134 -8.98 -12.92 2.38
C ALA A 134 -9.72 -11.95 1.47
N LEU A 135 -9.59 -12.06 0.14
CA LEU A 135 -10.31 -11.20 -0.80
C LEU A 135 -11.83 -11.48 -0.76
N VAL A 136 -12.24 -12.76 -0.64
CA VAL A 136 -13.66 -13.14 -0.54
C VAL A 136 -14.33 -12.60 0.71
N ALA A 137 -13.60 -12.56 1.85
CA ALA A 137 -14.11 -12.06 3.13
C ALA A 137 -13.93 -10.54 3.29
N ALA A 138 -13.21 -9.88 2.38
CA ALA A 138 -12.94 -8.47 2.48
C ALA A 138 -14.20 -7.61 2.31
N ASP A 139 -14.36 -6.63 3.19
CA ASP A 139 -15.30 -5.52 3.01
C ASP A 139 -14.65 -4.39 2.22
N LYS A 140 -13.36 -4.15 2.46
CA LYS A 140 -12.55 -3.13 1.80
C LYS A 140 -11.14 -3.61 1.53
N ILE A 141 -10.48 -2.95 0.57
CA ILE A 141 -9.03 -2.99 0.41
C ILE A 141 -8.45 -1.60 0.71
N LEU A 142 -7.29 -1.56 1.35
CA LEU A 142 -6.53 -0.32 1.57
C LEU A 142 -5.11 -0.51 1.02
N PHE A 143 -4.61 0.46 0.27
CA PHE A 143 -3.21 0.46 -0.14
C PHE A 143 -2.30 0.63 1.07
N MET A 144 -1.02 0.29 0.93
CA MET A 144 -0.09 0.26 2.07
C MET A 144 -0.07 1.57 2.89
N PRO A 145 0.03 2.78 2.29
CA PRO A 145 0.03 4.02 3.09
C PRO A 145 -1.32 4.29 3.73
N ASP A 146 -2.42 3.94 3.04
CA ASP A 146 -3.79 4.08 3.57
C ASP A 146 -4.02 3.14 4.74
N ALA A 147 -3.53 1.89 4.65
CA ALA A 147 -3.64 0.91 5.72
C ALA A 147 -2.86 1.32 6.97
N LEU A 148 -1.64 1.83 6.82
CA LEU A 148 -0.84 2.35 7.93
C LEU A 148 -1.48 3.59 8.56
N SER A 149 -2.07 4.47 7.74
CA SER A 149 -2.84 5.62 8.20
C SER A 149 -4.10 5.18 8.96
N TYR A 150 -4.82 4.19 8.44
CA TYR A 150 -5.96 3.57 9.11
C TYR A 150 -5.58 3.00 10.49
N MET A 151 -4.45 2.30 10.58
CA MET A 151 -3.97 1.74 11.86
C MET A 151 -3.64 2.82 12.90
N LEU A 152 -3.32 4.06 12.46
CA LEU A 152 -3.09 5.19 13.35
C LEU A 152 -4.36 5.92 13.76
N THR A 153 -5.34 6.03 12.85
CA THR A 153 -6.48 6.95 13.00
C THR A 153 -7.82 6.25 13.19
N GLY A 154 -7.94 4.99 12.75
CA GLY A 154 -9.22 4.28 12.66
C GLY A 154 -10.06 4.66 11.43
N GLU A 155 -9.59 5.58 10.58
CA GLU A 155 -10.33 6.07 9.41
C GLU A 155 -9.89 5.36 8.14
N MET A 156 -10.84 4.72 7.43
CA MET A 156 -10.59 4.02 6.18
C MET A 156 -10.78 4.96 4.98
N VAL A 157 -9.70 5.53 4.52
CA VAL A 157 -9.67 6.44 3.35
C VAL A 157 -8.71 5.87 2.32
N THR A 158 -9.05 6.01 1.03
CA THR A 158 -8.14 5.70 -0.07
C THR A 158 -7.64 7.01 -0.67
N GLU A 159 -6.35 7.24 -0.61
CA GLU A 159 -5.72 8.41 -1.18
C GLU A 159 -5.57 8.23 -2.71
N TYR A 160 -5.89 9.28 -3.46
CA TYR A 160 -5.99 9.20 -4.92
C TYR A 160 -4.65 8.93 -5.60
N THR A 161 -3.56 9.54 -5.14
CA THR A 161 -2.27 9.42 -5.84
C THR A 161 -1.72 7.99 -5.74
N ILE A 162 -1.86 7.33 -4.58
CA ILE A 162 -1.49 5.93 -4.46
C ILE A 162 -2.44 5.02 -5.26
N ALA A 163 -3.75 5.28 -5.24
CA ALA A 163 -4.73 4.52 -5.99
C ALA A 163 -4.49 4.61 -7.52
N SER A 164 -4.02 5.75 -8.02
CA SER A 164 -3.72 5.95 -9.43
C SER A 164 -2.63 5.00 -9.95
N THR A 165 -1.73 4.54 -9.09
CA THR A 165 -0.65 3.60 -9.47
C THR A 165 -1.13 2.16 -9.66
N ALA A 166 -2.33 1.84 -9.19
CA ALA A 166 -2.87 0.48 -9.10
C ALA A 166 -3.31 -0.13 -10.44
N GLN A 167 -3.38 0.69 -11.51
CA GLN A 167 -3.93 0.32 -12.81
C GLN A 167 -5.44 -0.04 -12.74
N LEU A 168 -6.17 0.58 -11.80
CA LEU A 168 -7.61 0.40 -11.58
C LEU A 168 -8.40 1.67 -11.88
N VAL A 169 -7.75 2.82 -11.84
CA VAL A 169 -8.40 4.12 -11.99
C VAL A 169 -8.31 4.60 -13.44
N ASN A 170 -9.43 5.05 -13.99
CA ASN A 170 -9.46 5.69 -15.28
C ASN A 170 -8.76 7.06 -15.20
N ALA A 171 -7.72 7.28 -16.02
CA ALA A 171 -6.88 8.46 -15.98
C ALA A 171 -7.63 9.77 -16.33
N GLN A 172 -8.71 9.69 -17.14
CA GLN A 172 -9.49 10.84 -17.55
C GLN A 172 -10.60 11.18 -16.57
N THR A 173 -11.38 10.15 -16.15
CA THR A 173 -12.55 10.36 -15.27
C THR A 173 -12.19 10.35 -13.79
N ARG A 174 -10.98 9.88 -13.42
CA ARG A 174 -10.51 9.70 -12.04
C ARG A 174 -11.40 8.78 -11.21
N ARG A 175 -12.08 7.83 -11.84
CA ARG A 175 -12.98 6.85 -11.22
C ARG A 175 -12.51 5.43 -11.56
N LEU A 176 -12.99 4.47 -10.75
CA LEU A 176 -12.84 3.04 -11.03
C LEU A 176 -13.62 2.63 -12.26
#